data_3bb3b40894c707e0ce066d0741e7724b
#
_entry.id   3bb3b40894c707e0ce066d0741e7724b
#
_cell.length_a   1.000
_cell.length_b   1.000
_cell.length_c   1.000
_cell.angle_alpha   90.00
_cell.angle_beta   90.00
_cell.angle_gamma   90.00
#
_symmetry.space_group_name_H-M   'P 1'
#
loop_
_entity.id
_entity.type
_entity.pdbx_description
1 polymer ?
#
loop_
_entity_poly.entity_id
_entity_poly.type
_entity_poly.pdbx_seq_one_letter_code
_entity_poly.pdbx_strand_id
1 'polypeptide(L)'
;MREKIQEAEKILSEISMIEQRELAKEETKKRLEVSIKEYEAKLDKSNTNYDVANRAIEVLRLLSTNSVQSSYQFMEESINNALKRIFTDRIRQIELREGTRGTYPQLEIILHVENGVERSLKYSSGHGIAQVISLLCILSLIVFTNGRRLVILDEVMSGMSIETRKLFDDVLWQFAEIGFQYIIVEHDYTPKGAYVVQLESKNELSRITKTWINEEAELGGISVDIADAENIVDGIDQ
;
A
#
# COMPACT_ATOMS: atom_id res chain seq x y z
N MET A 1 -21.37 -99.45 3.79
CA MET A 1 -20.14 -99.02 4.45
C MET A 1 -19.38 -97.95 3.62
N ARG A 2 -19.19 -98.17 2.32
CA ARG A 2 -18.51 -97.16 1.40
C ARG A 2 -19.22 -95.78 1.31
N GLU A 3 -20.55 -95.76 1.25
CA GLU A 3 -21.30 -94.50 1.19
C GLU A 3 -21.11 -93.64 2.44
N LYS A 4 -21.08 -94.23 3.64
CA LYS A 4 -20.81 -93.45 4.88
C LYS A 4 -19.41 -92.92 4.97
N ILE A 5 -18.42 -93.58 4.34
CA ILE A 5 -17.06 -93.11 4.28
C ILE A 5 -16.96 -91.89 3.32
N GLN A 6 -17.62 -91.96 2.15
CA GLN A 6 -17.66 -90.84 1.21
C GLN A 6 -18.39 -89.57 1.77
N GLU A 7 -19.44 -89.77 2.56
CA GLU A 7 -20.17 -88.70 3.23
C GLU A 7 -19.33 -88.09 4.32
N ALA A 8 -18.55 -88.84 5.09
CA ALA A 8 -17.60 -88.33 6.09
C ALA A 8 -16.46 -87.57 5.44
N GLU A 9 -15.90 -88.02 4.32
CA GLU A 9 -14.85 -87.31 3.57
C GLU A 9 -15.36 -85.95 3.00
N LYS A 10 -16.60 -85.91 2.54
CA LYS A 10 -17.25 -84.71 2.08
C LYS A 10 -17.42 -83.67 3.20
N ILE A 11 -17.91 -84.12 4.37
CA ILE A 11 -18.06 -83.28 5.55
C ILE A 11 -16.72 -82.75 6.03
N LEU A 12 -15.68 -83.56 6.05
CA LEU A 12 -14.32 -83.11 6.40
C LEU A 12 -13.79 -82.09 5.44
N SER A 13 -14.03 -82.24 4.14
CA SER A 13 -13.67 -81.25 3.11
C SER A 13 -14.42 -79.90 3.29
N GLU A 14 -15.72 -79.98 3.63
CA GLU A 14 -16.51 -78.74 3.92
C GLU A 14 -16.04 -78.05 5.18
N ILE A 15 -15.71 -78.76 6.24
CA ILE A 15 -15.13 -78.23 7.48
C ILE A 15 -13.80 -77.52 7.17
N SER A 16 -12.90 -78.19 6.44
CA SER A 16 -11.62 -77.62 6.07
C SER A 16 -11.77 -76.27 5.24
N MET A 17 -12.73 -76.20 4.32
CA MET A 17 -13.04 -75.01 3.59
C MET A 17 -13.60 -73.88 4.46
N ILE A 18 -14.42 -74.22 5.46
CA ILE A 18 -14.94 -73.27 6.43
C ILE A 18 -13.80 -72.67 7.29
N GLU A 19 -12.93 -73.53 7.81
CA GLU A 19 -11.76 -73.14 8.60
C GLU A 19 -10.84 -72.23 7.81
N GLN A 20 -10.54 -72.52 6.55
CA GLN A 20 -9.72 -71.66 5.69
C GLN A 20 -10.39 -70.30 5.46
N ARG A 21 -11.72 -70.29 5.29
CA ARG A 21 -12.45 -68.97 5.13
C ARG A 21 -12.43 -68.15 6.40
N GLU A 22 -12.56 -68.78 7.56
CA GLU A 22 -12.50 -68.09 8.84
C GLU A 22 -11.10 -67.53 9.11
N LEU A 23 -10.03 -68.25 8.83
CA LEU A 23 -8.65 -67.77 8.91
C LEU A 23 -8.41 -66.63 7.98
N ALA A 24 -8.88 -66.67 6.73
CA ALA A 24 -8.75 -65.58 5.78
C ALA A 24 -9.52 -64.26 6.20
N LYS A 25 -10.72 -64.51 6.83
CA LYS A 25 -11.47 -63.37 7.41
C LYS A 25 -10.74 -62.75 8.58
N GLU A 26 -10.16 -63.52 9.44
CA GLU A 26 -9.40 -63.06 10.61
C GLU A 26 -8.14 -62.29 10.19
N GLU A 27 -7.40 -62.76 9.18
CA GLU A 27 -6.29 -62.02 8.58
C GLU A 27 -6.74 -60.67 7.96
N THR A 28 -7.86 -60.68 7.23
CA THR A 28 -8.42 -59.50 6.64
C THR A 28 -8.83 -58.47 7.71
N LYS A 29 -9.48 -58.96 8.79
CA LYS A 29 -9.85 -58.15 9.93
C LYS A 29 -8.62 -57.46 10.56
N LYS A 30 -7.54 -58.25 10.83
CA LYS A 30 -6.29 -57.70 11.38
C LYS A 30 -5.67 -56.62 10.48
N ARG A 31 -5.64 -56.82 9.15
CA ARG A 31 -5.15 -55.85 8.18
C ARG A 31 -5.99 -54.56 8.20
N LEU A 32 -7.32 -54.69 8.25
CA LEU A 32 -8.21 -53.55 8.33
C LEU A 32 -8.03 -52.75 9.64
N GLU A 33 -7.88 -53.43 10.77
CA GLU A 33 -7.63 -52.77 12.06
C GLU A 33 -6.32 -52.00 12.07
N VAL A 34 -5.26 -52.52 11.45
CA VAL A 34 -4.00 -51.76 11.27
C VAL A 34 -4.20 -50.54 10.39
N SER A 35 -4.89 -50.70 9.25
CA SER A 35 -5.17 -49.59 8.33
C SER A 35 -6.03 -48.50 8.99
N ILE A 36 -7.02 -48.86 9.79
CA ILE A 36 -7.85 -47.91 10.54
C ILE A 36 -6.97 -47.08 11.48
N LYS A 37 -6.10 -47.72 12.28
CA LYS A 37 -5.18 -46.99 13.17
C LYS A 37 -4.24 -46.03 12.43
N GLU A 38 -3.75 -46.42 11.26
CA GLU A 38 -2.92 -45.56 10.43
C GLU A 38 -3.69 -44.34 9.90
N TYR A 39 -4.94 -44.56 9.46
CA TYR A 39 -5.78 -43.45 8.99
C TYR A 39 -6.22 -42.53 10.14
N GLU A 40 -6.53 -43.07 11.31
CA GLU A 40 -6.82 -42.26 12.51
C GLU A 40 -5.63 -41.37 12.89
N ALA A 41 -4.40 -41.92 12.91
CA ALA A 41 -3.19 -41.15 13.17
C ALA A 41 -2.94 -40.05 12.10
N LYS A 42 -3.20 -40.36 10.82
CA LYS A 42 -3.10 -39.36 9.75
C LYS A 42 -4.15 -38.25 9.89
N LEU A 43 -5.36 -38.62 10.27
CA LEU A 43 -6.46 -37.68 10.49
C LEU A 43 -6.15 -36.73 11.65
N ASP A 44 -5.68 -37.27 12.77
CA ASP A 44 -5.30 -36.48 13.94
C ASP A 44 -4.18 -35.49 13.62
N LYS A 45 -3.13 -35.93 12.90
CA LYS A 45 -2.07 -35.04 12.40
C LYS A 45 -2.60 -34.00 11.45
N SER A 46 -3.53 -34.31 10.56
CA SER A 46 -4.16 -33.38 9.64
C SER A 46 -4.97 -32.34 10.38
N ASN A 47 -5.77 -32.75 11.37
CA ASN A 47 -6.54 -31.81 12.21
C ASN A 47 -5.63 -30.86 12.99
N THR A 48 -4.54 -31.36 13.56
CA THR A 48 -3.55 -30.54 14.26
C THR A 48 -2.93 -29.50 13.32
N ASN A 49 -2.54 -29.91 12.12
CA ASN A 49 -1.99 -28.99 11.11
C ASN A 49 -3.02 -27.92 10.68
N TYR A 50 -4.28 -28.32 10.53
CA TYR A 50 -5.36 -27.39 10.20
C TYR A 50 -5.56 -26.34 11.30
N ASP A 51 -5.56 -26.75 12.57
CA ASP A 51 -5.67 -25.81 13.71
C ASP A 51 -4.49 -24.84 13.77
N VAL A 52 -3.27 -25.34 13.56
CA VAL A 52 -2.08 -24.48 13.50
C VAL A 52 -2.18 -23.47 12.35
N ALA A 53 -2.61 -23.90 11.17
CA ALA A 53 -2.78 -23.03 10.01
C ALA A 53 -3.85 -21.94 10.27
N ASN A 54 -4.98 -22.30 10.87
CA ASN A 54 -6.02 -21.33 11.21
C ASN A 54 -5.53 -20.27 12.22
N ARG A 55 -4.81 -20.69 13.27
CA ARG A 55 -4.20 -19.75 14.24
C ARG A 55 -3.17 -18.85 13.58
N ALA A 56 -2.37 -19.39 12.67
CA ALA A 56 -1.40 -18.58 11.91
C ALA A 56 -2.08 -17.53 11.03
N ILE A 57 -3.18 -17.90 10.36
CA ILE A 57 -3.98 -16.96 9.57
C ILE A 57 -4.57 -15.85 10.45
N GLU A 58 -5.07 -16.19 11.62
CA GLU A 58 -5.63 -15.21 12.57
C GLU A 58 -4.56 -14.21 13.03
N VAL A 59 -3.39 -14.69 13.42
CA VAL A 59 -2.25 -13.84 13.80
C VAL A 59 -1.81 -12.93 12.64
N LEU A 60 -1.70 -13.47 11.43
CA LEU A 60 -1.34 -12.68 10.25
C LEU A 60 -2.39 -11.59 9.94
N ARG A 61 -3.67 -11.88 10.11
CA ARG A 61 -4.75 -10.89 9.96
C ARG A 61 -4.62 -9.77 10.98
N LEU A 62 -4.40 -10.09 12.26
CA LEU A 62 -4.21 -9.11 13.31
C LEU A 62 -2.98 -8.22 13.05
N LEU A 63 -1.85 -8.80 12.66
CA LEU A 63 -0.64 -8.06 12.31
C LEU A 63 -0.87 -7.15 11.10
N SER A 64 -1.52 -7.63 10.06
CA SER A 64 -1.85 -6.85 8.87
C SER A 64 -2.77 -5.66 9.22
N THR A 65 -3.83 -5.90 9.99
CA THR A 65 -4.77 -4.84 10.41
C THR A 65 -4.06 -3.78 11.24
N ASN A 66 -3.26 -4.17 12.23
CA ASN A 66 -2.51 -3.23 13.07
C ASN A 66 -1.50 -2.41 12.26
N SER A 67 -0.79 -3.04 11.32
CA SER A 67 0.17 -2.36 10.44
C SER A 67 -0.52 -1.32 9.54
N VAL A 68 -1.64 -1.67 8.93
CA VAL A 68 -2.43 -0.77 8.08
C VAL A 68 -2.97 0.41 8.90
N GLN A 69 -3.51 0.14 10.09
CA GLN A 69 -4.06 1.18 10.97
C GLN A 69 -2.98 2.15 11.44
N SER A 70 -1.80 1.66 11.81
CA SER A 70 -0.65 2.50 12.17
C SER A 70 -0.19 3.37 10.99
N SER A 71 -0.26 2.84 9.78
CA SER A 71 0.06 3.60 8.55
C SER A 71 -0.91 4.74 8.32
N TYR A 72 -2.21 4.50 8.50
CA TYR A 72 -3.22 5.54 8.36
C TYR A 72 -3.07 6.62 9.43
N GLN A 73 -2.86 6.25 10.69
CA GLN A 73 -2.62 7.21 11.76
C GLN A 73 -1.41 8.10 11.47
N PHE A 74 -0.30 7.52 11.05
CA PHE A 74 0.89 8.28 10.66
C PHE A 74 0.59 9.27 9.52
N MET A 75 -0.13 8.83 8.48
CA MET A 75 -0.49 9.68 7.36
C MET A 75 -1.44 10.80 7.79
N GLU A 76 -2.48 10.49 8.58
CA GLU A 76 -3.42 11.47 9.12
C GLU A 76 -2.70 12.53 9.94
N GLU A 77 -1.84 12.14 10.86
CA GLU A 77 -1.07 13.08 11.70
C GLU A 77 -0.17 13.99 10.87
N SER A 78 0.56 13.40 9.91
CA SER A 78 1.45 14.16 9.03
C SER A 78 0.68 15.18 8.19
N ILE A 79 -0.42 14.76 7.57
CA ILE A 79 -1.25 15.61 6.74
C ILE A 79 -1.95 16.69 7.58
N ASN A 80 -2.51 16.32 8.73
CA ASN A 80 -3.19 17.26 9.62
C ASN A 80 -2.25 18.34 10.17
N ASN A 81 -1.00 17.99 10.45
CA ASN A 81 0.00 18.97 10.86
C ASN A 81 0.32 19.97 9.74
N ALA A 82 0.40 19.54 8.49
CA ALA A 82 0.59 20.42 7.35
C ALA A 82 -0.65 21.28 7.08
N LEU A 83 -1.85 20.69 7.10
CA LEU A 83 -3.11 21.39 6.85
C LEU A 83 -3.39 22.52 7.84
N LYS A 84 -3.08 22.33 9.12
CA LYS A 84 -3.22 23.37 10.16
C LYS A 84 -2.37 24.61 9.86
N ARG A 85 -1.29 24.48 9.11
CA ARG A 85 -0.43 25.60 8.70
C ARG A 85 -0.94 26.28 7.44
N ILE A 86 -1.49 25.50 6.50
CA ILE A 86 -1.93 25.98 5.19
C ILE A 86 -3.35 26.58 5.26
N PHE A 87 -4.26 25.94 6.00
CA PHE A 87 -5.67 26.31 6.08
C PHE A 87 -6.08 26.58 7.52
N THR A 88 -5.74 27.79 8.01
CA THR A 88 -6.00 28.17 9.41
C THR A 88 -7.47 28.33 9.75
N ASP A 89 -8.32 28.62 8.75
CA ASP A 89 -9.70 29.09 8.99
C ASP A 89 -10.79 28.11 8.53
N ARG A 90 -10.50 27.08 7.73
CA ARG A 90 -11.54 26.31 7.04
C ARG A 90 -11.52 24.82 7.29
N ILE A 91 -10.35 24.23 7.46
CA ILE A 91 -10.19 22.78 7.61
C ILE A 91 -9.52 22.52 8.94
N ARG A 92 -10.20 21.75 9.81
CA ARG A 92 -9.62 21.38 11.10
C ARG A 92 -8.76 20.13 11.02
N GLN A 93 -9.23 19.14 10.29
CA GLN A 93 -8.50 17.88 10.13
C GLN A 93 -9.07 17.04 8.98
N ILE A 94 -8.29 16.07 8.53
CA ILE A 94 -8.74 14.95 7.72
C ILE A 94 -8.80 13.67 8.54
N GLU A 95 -9.64 12.74 8.10
CA GLU A 95 -9.73 11.36 8.56
C GLU A 95 -9.62 10.44 7.34
N LEU A 96 -8.81 9.40 7.44
CA LEU A 96 -8.69 8.34 6.45
C LEU A 96 -9.63 7.20 6.85
N ARG A 97 -10.77 7.09 6.18
CA ARG A 97 -11.81 6.11 6.50
C ARG A 97 -11.79 4.95 5.52
N GLU A 98 -11.66 3.75 6.04
CA GLU A 98 -11.82 2.55 5.22
C GLU A 98 -13.27 2.35 4.83
N GLY A 99 -13.48 2.03 3.56
CA GLY A 99 -14.77 1.68 3.00
C GLY A 99 -14.65 0.54 2.03
N THR A 100 -15.77 0.14 1.46
CA THR A 100 -15.81 -0.85 0.39
C THR A 100 -16.64 -0.33 -0.77
N ARG A 101 -16.16 -0.52 -1.98
CA ARG A 101 -16.92 -0.29 -3.21
C ARG A 101 -17.15 -1.62 -3.91
N GLY A 102 -18.29 -2.25 -3.62
CA GLY A 102 -18.52 -3.64 -4.00
C GLY A 102 -17.60 -4.58 -3.21
N THR A 103 -16.75 -5.33 -3.89
CA THR A 103 -15.76 -6.25 -3.28
C THR A 103 -14.37 -5.65 -3.07
N TYR A 104 -14.15 -4.41 -3.54
CA TYR A 104 -12.83 -3.77 -3.48
C TYR A 104 -12.72 -2.88 -2.25
N PRO A 105 -11.60 -2.94 -1.49
CA PRO A 105 -11.33 -1.98 -0.43
C PRO A 105 -11.17 -0.58 -1.04
N GLN A 106 -11.72 0.41 -0.38
CA GLN A 106 -11.63 1.81 -0.77
C GLN A 106 -11.17 2.61 0.44
N LEU A 107 -10.27 3.57 0.22
CA LEU A 107 -9.90 4.57 1.20
C LEU A 107 -10.62 5.87 0.84
N GLU A 108 -11.36 6.42 1.77
CA GLU A 108 -12.05 7.69 1.63
C GLU A 108 -11.41 8.74 2.53
N ILE A 109 -11.18 9.93 1.99
CA ILE A 109 -10.65 11.07 2.74
C ILE A 109 -11.83 11.96 3.16
N ILE A 110 -12.07 12.04 4.45
CA ILE A 110 -13.12 12.87 5.05
C ILE A 110 -12.49 14.14 5.60
N LEU A 111 -13.08 15.28 5.27
CA LEU A 111 -12.70 16.58 5.78
C LEU A 111 -13.60 16.97 6.93
N HIS A 112 -13.03 17.29 8.08
CA HIS A 112 -13.73 17.90 9.20
C HIS A 112 -13.56 19.42 9.14
N VAL A 113 -14.62 20.12 8.83
CA VAL A 113 -14.65 21.60 8.74
C VAL A 113 -15.10 22.24 10.05
N GLU A 114 -14.92 23.55 10.17
CA GLU A 114 -15.06 24.30 11.42
C GLU A 114 -16.41 24.11 12.16
N ASN A 115 -17.48 23.86 11.43
CA ASN A 115 -18.82 23.68 12.02
C ASN A 115 -19.15 22.21 12.40
N GLY A 116 -18.15 21.32 12.48
CA GLY A 116 -18.34 19.90 12.77
C GLY A 116 -18.98 19.11 11.62
N VAL A 117 -19.06 19.71 10.42
CA VAL A 117 -19.60 19.06 9.24
C VAL A 117 -18.52 18.20 8.60
N GLU A 118 -18.84 16.93 8.38
CA GLU A 118 -18.00 16.03 7.58
C GLU A 118 -18.28 16.22 6.08
N ARG A 119 -17.24 16.27 5.29
CA ARG A 119 -17.32 16.37 3.83
C ARG A 119 -16.34 15.41 3.18
N SER A 120 -16.80 14.69 2.17
CA SER A 120 -15.89 13.90 1.35
C SER A 120 -15.03 14.82 0.48
N LEU A 121 -13.71 14.59 0.44
CA LEU A 121 -12.77 15.34 -0.39
C LEU A 121 -13.21 15.36 -1.85
N LYS A 122 -13.76 14.25 -2.33
CA LYS A 122 -14.15 14.07 -3.72
C LYS A 122 -15.29 14.99 -4.19
N TYR A 123 -16.21 15.33 -3.29
CA TYR A 123 -17.49 15.96 -3.70
C TYR A 123 -17.68 17.38 -3.20
N SER A 124 -16.91 17.84 -2.24
CA SER A 124 -17.23 19.08 -1.52
C SER A 124 -16.06 20.02 -1.26
N SER A 125 -14.87 19.70 -1.73
CA SER A 125 -13.72 20.57 -1.57
C SER A 125 -13.46 21.42 -2.83
N GLY A 126 -13.01 22.66 -2.65
CA GLY A 126 -12.48 23.43 -3.75
C GLY A 126 -11.26 22.73 -4.39
N HIS A 127 -11.04 22.98 -5.67
CA HIS A 127 -9.97 22.32 -6.45
C HIS A 127 -8.59 22.42 -5.76
N GLY A 128 -8.20 23.59 -5.26
CA GLY A 128 -6.92 23.81 -4.58
C GLY A 128 -6.76 22.98 -3.28
N ILE A 129 -7.83 22.83 -2.49
CA ILE A 129 -7.80 22.02 -1.26
C ILE A 129 -7.54 20.53 -1.60
N ALA A 130 -8.23 20.03 -2.60
CA ALA A 130 -8.07 18.64 -3.04
C ALA A 130 -6.65 18.38 -3.56
N GLN A 131 -6.07 19.33 -4.31
CA GLN A 131 -4.69 19.24 -4.79
C GLN A 131 -3.68 19.18 -3.64
N VAL A 132 -3.78 20.11 -2.67
CA VAL A 132 -2.91 20.13 -1.48
C VAL A 132 -2.99 18.81 -0.72
N ILE A 133 -4.19 18.34 -0.39
CA ILE A 133 -4.36 17.10 0.37
C ILE A 133 -3.81 15.90 -0.41
N SER A 134 -4.09 15.82 -1.70
CA SER A 134 -3.58 14.73 -2.55
C SER A 134 -2.04 14.70 -2.57
N LEU A 135 -1.41 15.87 -2.69
CA LEU A 135 0.06 15.93 -2.66
C LEU A 135 0.61 15.58 -1.29
N LEU A 136 0.01 16.07 -0.19
CA LEU A 136 0.41 15.70 1.17
C LEU A 136 0.27 14.19 1.42
N CYS A 137 -0.76 13.54 0.87
CA CYS A 137 -0.90 12.08 0.92
C CYS A 137 0.28 11.40 0.20
N ILE A 138 0.65 11.87 -0.99
CA ILE A 138 1.79 11.31 -1.74
C ILE A 138 3.10 11.50 -0.97
N LEU A 139 3.37 12.69 -0.46
CA LEU A 139 4.60 12.99 0.30
C LEU A 139 4.68 12.14 1.57
N SER A 140 3.59 12.04 2.32
CA SER A 140 3.50 11.20 3.53
C SER A 140 3.72 9.72 3.21
N LEU A 141 3.15 9.24 2.10
CA LEU A 141 3.35 7.85 1.64
C LEU A 141 4.80 7.58 1.26
N ILE A 142 5.47 8.52 0.56
CA ILE A 142 6.89 8.39 0.21
C ILE A 142 7.76 8.32 1.49
N VAL A 143 7.48 9.16 2.49
CA VAL A 143 8.17 9.11 3.79
C VAL A 143 7.94 7.78 4.47
N PHE A 144 6.68 7.35 4.58
CA PHE A 144 6.30 6.12 5.25
C PHE A 144 6.93 4.88 4.61
N THR A 145 6.95 4.81 3.28
CA THR A 145 7.52 3.68 2.54
C THR A 145 9.03 3.76 2.33
N ASN A 146 9.65 4.83 2.84
CA ASN A 146 11.06 5.17 2.56
C ASN A 146 11.37 5.16 1.05
N GLY A 147 10.43 5.70 0.26
CA GLY A 147 10.49 5.75 -1.19
C GLY A 147 11.48 6.81 -1.71
N ARG A 148 11.64 6.85 -3.03
CA ARG A 148 12.49 7.84 -3.69
C ARG A 148 11.88 9.24 -3.55
N ARG A 149 12.64 10.18 -3.01
CA ARG A 149 12.19 11.54 -2.65
C ARG A 149 12.32 12.54 -3.81
N LEU A 150 11.96 12.13 -5.02
CA LEU A 150 11.88 13.00 -6.19
C LEU A 150 10.43 13.12 -6.63
N VAL A 151 9.90 14.34 -6.69
CA VAL A 151 8.50 14.63 -7.00
C VAL A 151 8.43 15.62 -8.15
N ILE A 152 7.64 15.31 -9.16
CA ILE A 152 7.39 16.19 -10.31
C ILE A 152 5.98 16.74 -10.17
N LEU A 153 5.83 18.06 -10.18
CA LEU A 153 4.59 18.79 -9.96
C LEU A 153 4.30 19.64 -11.21
N ASP A 154 3.12 19.43 -11.79
CA ASP A 154 2.66 20.15 -12.97
C ASP A 154 1.39 20.94 -12.60
N GLU A 155 1.50 22.28 -12.59
CA GLU A 155 0.42 23.23 -12.27
C GLU A 155 -0.34 22.97 -10.95
N VAL A 156 0.29 22.35 -9.97
CA VAL A 156 -0.36 21.92 -8.72
C VAL A 156 -0.86 23.10 -7.89
N MET A 157 -0.24 24.28 -8.05
CA MET A 157 -0.62 25.48 -7.29
C MET A 157 -1.63 26.38 -8.02
N SER A 158 -1.99 26.07 -9.26
CA SER A 158 -2.83 26.95 -10.10
C SER A 158 -4.22 27.24 -9.50
N GLY A 159 -4.78 26.30 -8.74
CA GLY A 159 -6.08 26.46 -8.07
C GLY A 159 -6.05 27.11 -6.69
N MET A 160 -4.90 27.61 -6.21
CA MET A 160 -4.72 28.19 -4.87
C MET A 160 -4.64 29.71 -4.91
N SER A 161 -5.09 30.39 -3.83
CA SER A 161 -4.81 31.82 -3.65
C SER A 161 -3.30 32.04 -3.41
N ILE A 162 -2.83 33.27 -3.64
CA ILE A 162 -1.42 33.62 -3.46
C ILE A 162 -0.97 33.35 -2.01
N GLU A 163 -1.81 33.64 -1.04
CA GLU A 163 -1.54 33.42 0.37
C GLU A 163 -1.41 31.92 0.67
N THR A 164 -2.31 31.11 0.11
CA THR A 164 -2.29 29.65 0.27
C THR A 164 -1.05 29.05 -0.40
N ARG A 165 -0.64 29.57 -1.57
CA ARG A 165 0.58 29.12 -2.27
C ARG A 165 1.83 29.35 -1.41
N LYS A 166 1.96 30.50 -0.75
CA LYS A 166 3.10 30.79 0.14
C LYS A 166 3.18 29.84 1.32
N LEU A 167 2.04 29.58 1.97
CA LEU A 167 2.00 28.63 3.11
C LEU A 167 2.28 27.19 2.66
N PHE A 168 1.83 26.85 1.47
CA PHE A 168 2.11 25.53 0.88
C PHE A 168 3.59 25.39 0.48
N ASP A 169 4.21 26.45 -0.03
CA ASP A 169 5.64 26.51 -0.33
C ASP A 169 6.50 26.27 0.92
N ASP A 170 6.15 26.88 2.05
CA ASP A 170 6.80 26.63 3.34
C ASP A 170 6.70 25.14 3.76
N VAL A 171 5.61 24.47 3.44
CA VAL A 171 5.46 23.04 3.70
C VAL A 171 6.34 22.21 2.76
N LEU A 172 6.38 22.54 1.46
CA LEU A 172 7.28 21.88 0.51
C LEU A 172 8.75 22.03 0.92
N TRP A 173 9.11 23.23 1.41
CA TRP A 173 10.45 23.49 1.94
C TRP A 173 10.82 22.56 3.10
N GLN A 174 9.91 22.34 4.06
CA GLN A 174 10.16 21.40 5.17
C GLN A 174 10.40 19.98 4.67
N PHE A 175 9.69 19.54 3.65
CA PHE A 175 9.99 18.24 3.02
C PHE A 175 11.34 18.26 2.29
N ALA A 176 11.74 19.41 1.69
CA ALA A 176 13.06 19.56 1.08
C ALA A 176 14.19 19.41 2.11
N GLU A 177 14.02 19.96 3.33
CA GLU A 177 14.98 19.80 4.45
C GLU A 177 15.22 18.34 4.83
N ILE A 178 14.24 17.48 4.67
CA ILE A 178 14.39 16.02 4.87
C ILE A 178 14.78 15.26 3.60
N GLY A 179 15.23 16.00 2.57
CA GLY A 179 15.86 15.44 1.36
C GLY A 179 14.92 15.20 0.18
N PHE A 180 13.73 15.84 0.15
CA PHE A 180 12.89 15.82 -1.04
C PHE A 180 13.46 16.79 -2.10
N GLN A 181 13.37 16.36 -3.35
CA GLN A 181 13.67 17.15 -4.53
C GLN A 181 12.40 17.34 -5.35
N TYR A 182 12.18 18.56 -5.84
CA TYR A 182 11.00 18.91 -6.62
C TYR A 182 11.40 19.42 -8.00
N ILE A 183 10.66 18.97 -9.01
CA ILE A 183 10.62 19.61 -10.33
C ILE A 183 9.21 20.17 -10.45
N ILE A 184 9.08 21.49 -10.50
CA ILE A 184 7.78 22.17 -10.48
C ILE A 184 7.62 22.95 -11.79
N VAL A 185 6.51 22.70 -12.49
CA VAL A 185 6.10 23.46 -13.66
C VAL A 185 4.93 24.34 -13.25
N GLU A 186 5.09 25.66 -13.33
CA GLU A 186 4.08 26.65 -12.97
C GLU A 186 4.12 27.85 -13.93
N HIS A 187 2.97 28.51 -14.11
CA HIS A 187 2.88 29.69 -14.97
C HIS A 187 3.05 31.01 -14.19
N ASP A 188 2.41 31.10 -13.05
CA ASP A 188 2.21 32.38 -12.35
C ASP A 188 2.91 32.47 -10.99
N TYR A 189 3.61 31.43 -10.59
CA TYR A 189 4.20 31.33 -9.26
C TYR A 189 5.59 30.69 -9.30
N THR A 190 6.50 31.30 -8.56
CA THR A 190 7.87 30.77 -8.42
C THR A 190 8.12 30.47 -6.95
N PRO A 191 8.34 29.20 -6.57
CA PRO A 191 8.63 28.80 -5.20
C PRO A 191 9.89 29.49 -4.66
N LYS A 192 9.88 29.72 -3.35
CA LYS A 192 10.99 30.32 -2.62
C LYS A 192 12.23 29.40 -2.70
N GLY A 193 13.42 30.01 -2.95
CA GLY A 193 14.68 29.27 -3.04
C GLY A 193 14.81 28.31 -4.23
N ALA A 194 13.86 28.35 -5.17
CA ALA A 194 13.91 27.50 -6.35
C ALA A 194 14.95 28.00 -7.37
N TYR A 195 15.64 27.05 -8.01
CA TYR A 195 16.33 27.33 -9.27
C TYR A 195 15.28 27.37 -10.38
N VAL A 196 15.14 28.52 -11.03
CA VAL A 196 14.08 28.76 -12.01
C VAL A 196 14.64 28.76 -13.41
N VAL A 197 13.96 28.05 -14.30
CA VAL A 197 14.22 28.04 -15.74
C VAL A 197 12.97 28.54 -16.44
N GLN A 198 13.05 29.74 -17.04
CA GLN A 198 11.93 30.27 -17.82
C GLN A 198 11.99 29.76 -19.24
N LEU A 199 10.89 29.17 -19.68
CA LEU A 199 10.70 28.69 -21.04
C LEU A 199 9.72 29.61 -21.79
N GLU A 200 10.07 29.97 -23.02
CA GLU A 200 9.17 30.67 -23.96
C GLU A 200 9.01 29.83 -25.24
N SER A 201 7.78 29.68 -25.69
CA SER A 201 7.49 29.02 -26.96
C SER A 201 7.37 30.05 -28.06
N LYS A 202 8.18 29.94 -29.11
CA LYS A 202 8.10 30.76 -30.31
C LYS A 202 8.24 29.88 -31.54
N ASN A 203 7.24 29.93 -32.44
CA ASN A 203 7.20 29.15 -33.67
C ASN A 203 7.36 27.62 -33.38
N GLU A 204 6.57 27.10 -32.47
CA GLU A 204 6.55 25.67 -32.06
C GLU A 204 7.87 25.15 -31.41
N LEU A 205 8.82 26.04 -31.15
CA LEU A 205 10.07 25.71 -30.45
C LEU A 205 10.09 26.38 -29.08
N SER A 206 10.31 25.58 -28.05
CA SER A 206 10.56 26.09 -26.69
C SER A 206 12.01 26.44 -26.52
N ARG A 207 12.30 27.62 -25.96
CA ARG A 207 13.66 28.09 -25.69
C ARG A 207 13.74 28.57 -24.24
N ILE A 208 14.88 28.31 -23.62
CA ILE A 208 15.22 28.92 -22.34
C ILE A 208 15.52 30.41 -22.58
N THR A 209 14.78 31.27 -21.90
CA THR A 209 14.95 32.76 -22.03
C THR A 209 15.66 33.33 -20.84
N LYS A 210 15.50 32.74 -19.66
CA LYS A 210 16.12 33.23 -18.43
C LYS A 210 16.28 32.09 -17.41
N THR A 211 17.34 32.19 -16.62
CA THR A 211 17.55 31.34 -15.44
C THR A 211 17.96 32.22 -14.26
N TRP A 212 17.44 31.92 -13.06
CA TRP A 212 17.83 32.61 -11.82
C TRP A 212 17.47 31.77 -10.60
N ILE A 213 18.03 32.15 -9.45
CA ILE A 213 17.57 31.62 -8.14
C ILE A 213 16.60 32.66 -7.57
N ASN A 214 15.45 32.20 -7.07
CA ASN A 214 14.49 33.06 -6.41
C ASN A 214 15.00 33.43 -5.02
N GLU A 215 15.58 34.62 -4.89
CA GLU A 215 16.38 35.11 -3.74
C GLU A 215 15.54 35.46 -2.49
N GLU A 216 14.22 35.33 -2.49
CA GLU A 216 13.43 35.55 -1.26
C GLU A 216 13.70 34.50 -0.16
N ALA A 217 14.63 33.57 -0.39
CA ALA A 217 15.23 32.73 0.64
C ALA A 217 16.61 33.27 0.99
N GLU A 218 16.89 33.51 2.28
CA GLU A 218 18.23 33.75 2.84
C GLU A 218 19.14 32.51 2.68
N LEU A 219 19.42 32.12 1.46
CA LEU A 219 20.48 31.18 1.13
C LEU A 219 21.55 32.02 0.43
N GLY A 220 22.70 32.15 1.10
CA GLY A 220 23.85 32.89 0.62
C GLY A 220 24.09 32.67 -0.86
N GLY A 221 24.11 33.78 -1.63
CA GLY A 221 24.13 33.83 -3.07
C GLY A 221 25.22 32.94 -3.68
N ILE A 222 24.77 31.88 -4.33
CA ILE A 222 25.57 31.20 -5.33
C ILE A 222 25.02 31.66 -6.68
N SER A 223 25.67 32.68 -7.27
CA SER A 223 25.46 33.00 -8.66
C SER A 223 26.06 31.86 -9.49
N VAL A 224 25.22 30.99 -10.03
CA VAL A 224 25.68 30.02 -11.02
C VAL A 224 25.75 30.73 -12.36
N ASP A 225 26.96 30.93 -12.89
CA ASP A 225 27.17 31.50 -14.21
C ASP A 225 26.56 30.60 -15.27
N ILE A 226 25.91 31.22 -16.27
CA ILE A 226 25.21 30.52 -17.39
C ILE A 226 26.18 29.56 -18.13
N ALA A 227 27.48 29.79 -18.10
CA ALA A 227 28.49 28.93 -18.69
C ALA A 227 28.54 27.49 -18.08
N ASP A 228 28.10 27.33 -16.82
CA ASP A 228 28.08 26.00 -16.18
C ASP A 228 26.81 25.19 -16.53
N ALA A 229 25.73 25.87 -16.96
CA ALA A 229 24.49 25.21 -17.37
C ALA A 229 24.58 24.55 -18.77
N GLU A 230 25.39 25.12 -19.69
CA GLU A 230 25.60 24.53 -21.02
C GLU A 230 26.37 23.20 -20.94
N ASN A 231 27.27 23.04 -19.95
CA ASN A 231 28.01 21.81 -19.76
C ASN A 231 27.17 20.66 -19.16
N ILE A 232 25.98 20.94 -18.60
CA ILE A 232 25.08 19.90 -18.06
C ILE A 232 24.23 19.28 -19.18
N VAL A 233 23.93 20.04 -20.23
CA VAL A 233 23.11 19.57 -21.36
C VAL A 233 23.91 18.69 -22.31
N ASP A 234 25.19 18.96 -22.52
CA ASP A 234 26.07 18.19 -23.41
C ASP A 234 26.50 16.83 -22.80
N GLY A 235 26.26 16.59 -21.52
CA GLY A 235 26.57 15.33 -20.83
C GLY A 235 25.48 14.24 -20.92
N ILE A 236 24.33 14.53 -21.55
CA ILE A 236 23.20 13.59 -21.63
C ILE A 236 23.17 12.80 -22.95
N ASP A 237 23.97 13.19 -23.96
CA ASP A 237 24.05 12.57 -25.29
C ASP A 237 25.27 11.62 -25.47
N GLN A 238 25.82 11.04 -24.39
CA GLN A 238 26.82 9.98 -24.49
C GLN A 238 26.41 8.68 -23.79
#